data_f2219d029ad9a1810c1afbddaa0cdb3f
#
_entry.id   f2219d029ad9a1810c1afbddaa0cdb3f
#
_cell.length_a   1.000
_cell.length_b   1.000
_cell.length_c   1.000
_cell.angle_alpha   90.00
_cell.angle_beta   90.00
_cell.angle_gamma   90.00
#
_symmetry.space_group_name_H-M   'P 1'
#
loop_
_entity.id
_entity.type
_entity.pdbx_description
1 polymer ?
#
loop_
_entity_poly.entity_id
_entity_poly.type
_entity_poly.pdbx_seq_one_letter_code
_entity_poly.pdbx_strand_id
1 'polypeptide(L)'
;MKAGRVIRSIIVGALIILPGFATSAQANSITASVPLAGSVLTTSPNSISITTAGPLSEQGSLIVVNDPNGIAVDDGSITINENSAEVGLTELIKTGVYTVNYTLISDTEDPLTGSYTFMFNAPSSLGTPDPAPTTGNTIQVDRNLNGGSNAFVYTLLVLAAFVFIFLIWYAKQSFGGQRKPKRK
;
A
#
# COMPACT_ATOMS: atom_id res chain seq x y z
N MET A 1 45.63 -33.23 -42.27
CA MET A 1 44.32 -33.52 -41.60
C MET A 1 44.18 -32.70 -40.31
N LYS A 2 44.15 -31.35 -40.40
CA LYS A 2 43.99 -30.42 -39.23
C LYS A 2 42.93 -29.33 -39.43
N ALA A 3 42.18 -29.33 -40.54
CA ALA A 3 41.20 -28.31 -40.84
C ALA A 3 39.81 -28.54 -40.16
N GLY A 4 39.47 -29.76 -39.75
CA GLY A 4 38.14 -30.10 -39.22
C GLY A 4 37.91 -29.71 -37.73
N ARG A 5 38.97 -29.35 -36.98
CA ARG A 5 38.81 -28.99 -35.55
C ARG A 5 38.55 -27.50 -35.35
N VAL A 6 39.00 -26.65 -36.26
CA VAL A 6 38.83 -25.19 -36.15
C VAL A 6 37.39 -24.76 -36.47
N ILE A 7 36.73 -25.46 -37.39
CA ILE A 7 35.35 -25.15 -37.78
C ILE A 7 34.34 -25.49 -36.68
N ARG A 8 34.59 -26.53 -35.88
CA ARG A 8 33.71 -26.89 -34.74
C ARG A 8 33.78 -25.90 -33.59
N SER A 9 34.94 -25.27 -33.35
CA SER A 9 35.06 -24.25 -32.30
C SER A 9 34.41 -22.91 -32.63
N ILE A 10 34.26 -22.58 -33.92
CA ILE A 10 33.64 -21.31 -34.36
C ILE A 10 32.09 -21.41 -34.22
N ILE A 11 31.49 -22.61 -34.44
CA ILE A 11 30.05 -22.81 -34.35
C ILE A 11 29.58 -22.75 -32.87
N VAL A 12 30.37 -23.21 -31.91
CA VAL A 12 30.06 -23.14 -30.47
C VAL A 12 30.16 -21.73 -29.91
N GLY A 13 31.05 -20.90 -30.46
CA GLY A 13 31.23 -19.49 -30.05
C GLY A 13 30.15 -18.55 -30.56
N ALA A 14 29.48 -18.87 -31.66
CA ALA A 14 28.44 -17.99 -32.26
C ALA A 14 27.05 -18.13 -31.61
N LEU A 15 26.84 -19.13 -30.72
CA LEU A 15 25.54 -19.39 -30.08
C LEU A 15 25.36 -18.63 -28.75
N ILE A 16 26.36 -17.88 -28.29
CA ILE A 16 26.34 -17.24 -26.95
C ILE A 16 26.05 -15.73 -27.04
N ILE A 17 25.92 -15.13 -28.22
CA ILE A 17 25.63 -13.70 -28.35
C ILE A 17 24.25 -13.51 -29.05
N LEU A 18 23.19 -14.00 -28.42
CA LEU A 18 21.87 -13.40 -28.59
C LEU A 18 21.66 -12.50 -27.35
N PRO A 19 21.83 -11.17 -27.45
CA PRO A 19 21.27 -10.27 -26.47
C PRO A 19 19.77 -10.49 -26.52
N GLY A 20 19.22 -11.16 -25.51
CA GLY A 20 17.80 -11.18 -25.30
C GLY A 20 17.34 -9.73 -25.19
N PHE A 21 16.73 -9.20 -26.22
CA PHE A 21 15.90 -8.01 -26.11
C PHE A 21 14.72 -8.41 -25.23
N ALA A 22 14.92 -8.37 -23.90
CA ALA A 22 13.83 -8.34 -22.96
C ALA A 22 13.13 -7.00 -23.23
N THR A 23 12.12 -7.00 -24.10
CA THR A 23 11.14 -5.92 -24.13
C THR A 23 10.46 -6.00 -22.78
N SER A 24 10.79 -5.06 -21.89
CA SER A 24 10.00 -4.83 -20.69
C SER A 24 8.61 -4.45 -21.17
N ALA A 25 7.65 -5.38 -21.07
CA ALA A 25 6.25 -5.03 -21.14
C ALA A 25 6.01 -4.05 -19.98
N GLN A 26 5.82 -2.78 -20.28
CA GLN A 26 5.37 -1.80 -19.31
C GLN A 26 3.89 -2.06 -19.10
N ALA A 27 3.55 -2.78 -18.03
CA ALA A 27 2.17 -2.91 -17.63
C ALA A 27 1.63 -1.53 -17.22
N ASN A 28 0.41 -1.21 -17.63
CA ASN A 28 -0.27 0.00 -17.21
C ASN A 28 -0.32 0.07 -15.68
N SER A 29 -0.10 1.24 -15.14
CA SER A 29 -0.05 1.47 -13.69
C SER A 29 -0.68 2.81 -13.32
N ILE A 30 -1.22 2.90 -12.11
CA ILE A 30 -1.70 4.19 -11.59
C ILE A 30 -0.48 5.06 -11.29
N THR A 31 -0.51 6.27 -11.84
CA THR A 31 0.50 7.32 -11.59
C THR A 31 0.02 8.34 -10.59
N ALA A 32 -1.29 8.61 -10.53
CA ALA A 32 -1.91 9.51 -9.58
C ALA A 32 -3.36 9.13 -9.30
N SER A 33 -3.86 9.54 -8.13
CA SER A 33 -5.28 9.49 -7.77
C SER A 33 -5.70 10.74 -7.00
N VAL A 34 -6.91 11.19 -7.22
CA VAL A 34 -7.55 12.27 -6.44
C VAL A 34 -8.92 11.75 -5.99
N PRO A 35 -9.15 11.61 -4.68
CA PRO A 35 -8.22 11.78 -3.56
C PRO A 35 -7.05 10.81 -3.60
N LEU A 36 -5.93 11.19 -2.96
CA LEU A 36 -4.78 10.31 -2.86
C LEU A 36 -5.12 9.09 -1.99
N ALA A 37 -4.63 7.91 -2.38
CA ALA A 37 -4.79 6.69 -1.60
C ALA A 37 -4.29 6.87 -0.16
N GLY A 38 -5.11 6.49 0.83
CA GLY A 38 -4.83 6.64 2.26
C GLY A 38 -4.98 8.08 2.81
N SER A 39 -5.40 9.06 2.00
CA SER A 39 -5.58 10.44 2.47
C SER A 39 -6.78 10.59 3.40
N VAL A 40 -6.76 11.66 4.21
CA VAL A 40 -7.85 12.06 5.10
C VAL A 40 -8.40 13.39 4.61
N LEU A 41 -9.69 13.42 4.26
CA LEU A 41 -10.40 14.60 3.77
C LEU A 41 -11.33 15.15 4.84
N THR A 42 -11.42 16.46 4.92
CA THR A 42 -12.38 17.19 5.76
C THR A 42 -13.47 17.86 4.95
N THR A 43 -13.31 17.89 3.62
CA THR A 43 -14.29 18.41 2.66
C THR A 43 -14.67 17.31 1.70
N SER A 44 -15.96 17.17 1.40
CA SER A 44 -16.45 16.18 0.44
C SER A 44 -15.89 16.52 -0.96
N PRO A 45 -15.19 15.57 -1.62
CA PRO A 45 -14.81 15.74 -3.02
C PRO A 45 -16.05 15.59 -3.91
N ASN A 46 -16.06 16.27 -5.04
CA ASN A 46 -17.15 16.18 -6.02
C ASN A 46 -16.94 15.05 -7.02
N SER A 47 -15.70 14.55 -7.14
CA SER A 47 -15.33 13.49 -8.08
C SER A 47 -14.12 12.71 -7.58
N ILE A 48 -13.94 11.52 -8.14
CA ILE A 48 -12.72 10.71 -8.06
C ILE A 48 -12.04 10.73 -9.42
N SER A 49 -10.73 10.97 -9.42
CA SER A 49 -9.91 10.88 -10.63
C SER A 49 -8.77 9.88 -10.43
N ILE A 50 -8.53 9.04 -11.43
CA ILE A 50 -7.42 8.07 -11.47
C ILE A 50 -6.66 8.30 -12.77
N THR A 51 -5.36 8.59 -12.66
CA THR A 51 -4.46 8.78 -13.80
C THR A 51 -3.55 7.57 -13.93
N THR A 52 -3.41 7.07 -15.14
CA THR A 52 -2.58 5.93 -15.48
C THR A 52 -1.37 6.32 -16.33
N ALA A 53 -0.42 5.42 -16.51
CA ALA A 53 0.75 5.64 -17.35
C ALA A 53 0.41 5.60 -18.85
N GLY A 54 -0.58 4.79 -19.23
CA GLY A 54 -1.02 4.63 -20.61
C GLY A 54 -2.44 5.16 -20.85
N PRO A 55 -2.85 5.26 -22.12
CA PRO A 55 -4.18 5.74 -22.49
C PRO A 55 -5.28 4.77 -22.05
N LEU A 56 -6.44 5.30 -21.73
CA LEU A 56 -7.63 4.56 -21.29
C LEU A 56 -8.73 4.61 -22.35
N SER A 57 -9.59 3.58 -22.33
CA SER A 57 -10.81 3.47 -23.13
C SER A 57 -12.04 3.60 -22.22
N GLU A 58 -13.05 4.31 -22.69
CA GLU A 58 -14.32 4.47 -21.98
C GLU A 58 -15.10 3.14 -21.91
N GLN A 59 -14.98 2.34 -22.98
CA GLN A 59 -15.71 1.08 -23.08
C GLN A 59 -15.16 0.03 -22.11
N GLY A 60 -15.97 -0.36 -21.14
CA GLY A 60 -15.62 -1.38 -20.15
C GLY A 60 -14.85 -0.86 -18.95
N SER A 61 -14.44 0.41 -18.95
CA SER A 61 -13.87 1.04 -17.75
C SER A 61 -14.97 1.35 -16.73
N LEU A 62 -14.66 1.14 -15.46
CA LEU A 62 -15.59 1.33 -14.35
C LEU A 62 -14.84 1.80 -13.10
N ILE A 63 -15.41 2.77 -12.40
CA ILE A 63 -14.99 3.17 -11.06
C ILE A 63 -16.24 3.15 -10.18
N VAL A 64 -16.18 2.44 -9.05
CA VAL A 64 -17.25 2.37 -8.04
C VAL A 64 -16.69 2.83 -6.72
N VAL A 65 -17.39 3.76 -6.07
CA VAL A 65 -17.00 4.30 -4.76
C VAL A 65 -18.02 3.90 -3.72
N ASN A 66 -17.59 3.15 -2.72
CA ASN A 66 -18.44 2.68 -1.63
C ASN A 66 -18.21 3.50 -0.36
N ASP A 67 -19.30 3.84 0.32
CA ASP A 67 -19.30 4.43 1.65
C ASP A 67 -18.84 3.41 2.73
N PRO A 68 -18.66 3.83 4.00
CA PRO A 68 -18.26 2.92 5.09
C PRO A 68 -19.23 1.75 5.34
N ASN A 69 -20.46 1.81 4.82
CA ASN A 69 -21.47 0.75 4.91
C ASN A 69 -21.54 -0.13 3.64
N GLY A 70 -20.67 0.12 2.66
CA GLY A 70 -20.65 -0.61 1.40
C GLY A 70 -21.68 -0.15 0.36
N ILE A 71 -22.29 1.03 0.55
CA ILE A 71 -23.27 1.61 -0.38
C ILE A 71 -22.52 2.47 -1.40
N ALA A 72 -22.81 2.28 -2.70
CA ALA A 72 -22.23 3.10 -3.77
C ALA A 72 -22.67 4.56 -3.64
N VAL A 73 -21.72 5.47 -3.79
CA VAL A 73 -21.90 6.93 -3.69
C VAL A 73 -21.43 7.67 -4.94
N ASP A 74 -20.96 6.93 -5.95
CA ASP A 74 -20.70 7.44 -7.28
C ASP A 74 -22.00 7.66 -8.06
N ASP A 75 -21.97 8.54 -9.05
CA ASP A 75 -23.13 8.84 -9.91
C ASP A 75 -23.26 7.84 -11.09
N GLY A 76 -22.35 6.88 -11.20
CA GLY A 76 -22.29 5.85 -12.24
C GLY A 76 -21.81 6.36 -13.60
N SER A 77 -21.48 7.66 -13.73
CA SER A 77 -20.87 8.21 -14.94
C SER A 77 -19.36 8.02 -14.91
N ILE A 78 -18.76 7.72 -16.05
CA ILE A 78 -17.30 7.71 -16.20
C ILE A 78 -16.93 8.60 -17.37
N THR A 79 -15.95 9.46 -17.17
CA THR A 79 -15.38 10.30 -18.22
C THR A 79 -13.90 9.96 -18.37
N ILE A 80 -13.48 9.64 -19.58
CA ILE A 80 -12.07 9.37 -19.87
C ILE A 80 -11.48 10.55 -20.65
N ASN A 81 -10.36 11.06 -20.17
CA ASN A 81 -9.53 12.06 -20.83
C ASN A 81 -8.12 11.48 -20.99
N GLU A 82 -7.83 10.94 -22.17
CA GLU A 82 -6.55 10.29 -22.51
C GLU A 82 -6.18 9.18 -21.49
N ASN A 83 -5.38 9.51 -20.50
CA ASN A 83 -4.90 8.58 -19.47
C ASN A 83 -5.54 8.82 -18.08
N SER A 84 -6.59 9.63 -17.99
CA SER A 84 -7.30 9.92 -16.76
C SER A 84 -8.75 9.49 -16.83
N ALA A 85 -9.20 8.74 -15.83
CA ALA A 85 -10.59 8.34 -15.63
C ALA A 85 -11.18 9.11 -14.45
N GLU A 86 -12.36 9.72 -14.64
CA GLU A 86 -13.06 10.47 -13.62
C GLU A 86 -14.49 9.98 -13.46
N VAL A 87 -14.97 9.90 -12.20
CA VAL A 87 -16.36 9.61 -11.85
C VAL A 87 -16.87 10.69 -10.88
N GLY A 88 -18.10 11.14 -11.07
CA GLY A 88 -18.76 12.07 -10.16
C GLY A 88 -19.17 11.39 -8.85
N LEU A 89 -19.19 12.15 -7.77
CA LEU A 89 -19.64 11.69 -6.47
C LEU A 89 -20.86 12.47 -6.01
N THR A 90 -21.76 11.78 -5.32
CA THR A 90 -22.74 12.44 -4.45
C THR A 90 -22.03 13.00 -3.22
N GLU A 91 -22.63 14.01 -2.58
CA GLU A 91 -22.05 14.60 -1.37
C GLU A 91 -21.81 13.54 -0.29
N LEU A 92 -20.58 13.47 0.21
CA LEU A 92 -20.21 12.54 1.28
C LEU A 92 -20.67 13.12 2.63
N ILE A 93 -21.58 12.44 3.30
CA ILE A 93 -22.16 12.86 4.58
C ILE A 93 -21.68 12.01 5.77
N LYS A 94 -21.21 10.79 5.52
CA LYS A 94 -20.79 9.86 6.59
C LYS A 94 -19.29 9.94 6.81
N THR A 95 -18.89 10.15 8.05
CA THR A 95 -17.48 10.00 8.45
C THR A 95 -17.08 8.53 8.40
N GLY A 96 -15.91 8.23 7.85
CA GLY A 96 -15.36 6.89 7.80
C GLY A 96 -14.50 6.62 6.58
N VAL A 97 -14.19 5.34 6.36
CA VAL A 97 -13.34 4.89 5.25
C VAL A 97 -14.20 4.61 4.03
N TYR A 98 -13.87 5.26 2.94
CA TYR A 98 -14.46 5.06 1.62
C TYR A 98 -13.53 4.17 0.79
N THR A 99 -14.11 3.27 0.01
CA THR A 99 -13.39 2.33 -0.85
C THR A 99 -13.67 2.63 -2.31
N VAL A 100 -12.61 2.89 -3.06
CA VAL A 100 -12.66 3.07 -4.52
C VAL A 100 -12.22 1.77 -5.17
N ASN A 101 -13.12 1.13 -5.91
CA ASN A 101 -12.84 -0.03 -6.74
C ASN A 101 -12.80 0.40 -8.20
N TYR A 102 -11.82 -0.05 -8.94
CA TYR A 102 -11.67 0.34 -10.34
C TYR A 102 -11.33 -0.85 -11.23
N THR A 103 -11.84 -0.80 -12.43
CA THR A 103 -11.43 -1.61 -13.59
C THR A 103 -11.26 -0.65 -14.73
N LEU A 104 -10.03 -0.44 -15.19
CA LEU A 104 -9.69 0.52 -16.25
C LEU A 104 -9.18 -0.27 -17.46
N ILE A 105 -9.80 -0.03 -18.59
CA ILE A 105 -9.49 -0.70 -19.85
C ILE A 105 -8.57 0.20 -20.68
N SER A 106 -7.57 -0.40 -21.28
CA SER A 106 -6.70 0.22 -22.29
C SER A 106 -6.85 -0.55 -23.60
N ASP A 107 -6.77 0.14 -24.72
CA ASP A 107 -6.82 -0.49 -26.04
C ASP A 107 -5.52 -1.23 -26.40
N THR A 108 -4.44 -0.94 -25.67
CA THR A 108 -3.08 -1.42 -25.95
C THR A 108 -2.49 -2.33 -24.89
N GLU A 109 -3.11 -2.40 -23.71
CA GLU A 109 -2.58 -3.10 -22.55
C GLU A 109 -3.66 -3.89 -21.81
N ASP A 110 -3.25 -4.78 -20.92
CA ASP A 110 -4.17 -5.56 -20.08
C ASP A 110 -4.99 -4.65 -19.15
N PRO A 111 -6.24 -5.04 -18.82
CA PRO A 111 -7.09 -4.30 -17.89
C PRO A 111 -6.42 -4.09 -16.52
N LEU A 112 -6.43 -2.86 -16.04
CA LEU A 112 -5.92 -2.49 -14.73
C LEU A 112 -7.06 -2.54 -13.70
N THR A 113 -7.05 -3.55 -12.83
CA THR A 113 -8.07 -3.75 -11.79
C THR A 113 -7.47 -3.62 -10.40
N GLY A 114 -8.16 -2.94 -9.50
CA GLY A 114 -7.70 -2.81 -8.12
C GLY A 114 -8.64 -2.00 -7.25
N SER A 115 -8.16 -1.66 -6.06
CA SER A 115 -8.88 -0.79 -5.13
C SER A 115 -7.93 0.00 -4.26
N TYR A 116 -8.41 1.16 -3.78
CA TYR A 116 -7.75 1.93 -2.73
C TYR A 116 -8.80 2.55 -1.82
N THR A 117 -8.36 3.10 -0.69
CA THR A 117 -9.24 3.74 0.28
C THR A 117 -8.79 5.16 0.57
N PHE A 118 -9.74 6.00 0.98
CA PHE A 118 -9.48 7.29 1.63
C PHE A 118 -10.44 7.45 2.80
N MET A 119 -10.08 8.30 3.76
CA MET A 119 -10.94 8.60 4.90
C MET A 119 -11.61 9.95 4.69
N PHE A 120 -12.92 10.02 4.89
CA PHE A 120 -13.64 11.27 5.00
C PHE A 120 -14.01 11.52 6.45
N ASN A 121 -13.61 12.67 6.97
CA ASN A 121 -13.94 13.12 8.33
C ASN A 121 -14.76 14.40 8.19
N ALA A 122 -16.09 14.24 8.14
CA ALA A 122 -16.99 15.36 8.07
C ALA A 122 -16.69 16.35 9.20
N PRO A 123 -16.60 17.65 8.93
CA PRO A 123 -16.46 18.63 10.00
C PRO A 123 -17.64 18.47 10.94
N SER A 124 -17.36 18.18 12.23
CA SER A 124 -18.40 18.18 13.25
C SER A 124 -19.05 19.55 13.22
N SER A 125 -20.32 19.64 12.83
CA SER A 125 -21.11 20.84 13.11
C SER A 125 -21.08 21.01 14.63
N LEU A 126 -20.28 21.93 15.12
CA LEU A 126 -20.38 22.34 16.52
C LEU A 126 -21.81 22.84 16.68
N GLY A 127 -22.67 21.96 17.23
CA GLY A 127 -24.01 22.35 17.61
C GLY A 127 -23.88 23.63 18.41
N THR A 128 -24.67 24.63 18.07
CA THR A 128 -24.83 25.85 18.87
C THR A 128 -24.91 25.42 20.32
N PRO A 129 -24.05 25.93 21.24
CA PRO A 129 -24.11 25.51 22.63
C PRO A 129 -25.53 25.76 23.16
N ASP A 130 -26.23 24.69 23.49
CA ASP A 130 -27.48 24.76 24.23
C ASP A 130 -27.14 25.47 25.55
N PRO A 131 -27.89 26.53 25.96
CA PRO A 131 -27.58 27.24 27.18
C PRO A 131 -27.57 26.25 28.35
N ALA A 132 -26.39 26.06 28.92
CA ALA A 132 -26.10 25.09 29.94
C ALA A 132 -27.04 25.24 31.14
N PRO A 133 -27.68 24.17 31.64
CA PRO A 133 -28.20 24.14 33.00
C PRO A 133 -27.01 24.23 33.96
N THR A 134 -26.99 25.32 34.71
CA THR A 134 -26.04 25.53 35.82
C THR A 134 -26.33 24.50 36.91
N THR A 135 -25.60 23.39 36.87
CA THR A 135 -25.52 22.48 38.04
C THR A 135 -24.05 22.02 38.11
N GLY A 136 -23.40 22.49 39.19
CA GLY A 136 -22.02 22.14 39.48
C GLY A 136 -21.84 20.62 39.59
N ASN A 137 -21.00 20.07 38.75
CA ASN A 137 -20.36 18.78 38.98
C ASN A 137 -18.91 18.89 38.61
N THR A 138 -18.08 18.69 39.63
CA THR A 138 -16.65 18.55 39.57
C THR A 138 -16.27 17.54 38.49
N ILE A 139 -15.56 18.00 37.48
CA ILE A 139 -15.00 17.12 36.43
C ILE A 139 -13.86 16.33 37.09
N GLN A 140 -14.13 15.08 37.41
CA GLN A 140 -13.10 14.09 37.66
C GLN A 140 -12.45 13.78 36.30
N VAL A 141 -11.25 14.31 36.11
CA VAL A 141 -10.42 13.90 34.97
C VAL A 141 -9.86 12.52 35.29
N ASP A 142 -10.54 11.48 34.84
CA ASP A 142 -9.99 10.13 34.83
C ASP A 142 -8.85 10.08 33.81
N ARG A 143 -7.64 10.36 34.31
CA ARG A 143 -6.40 10.05 33.60
C ARG A 143 -6.14 8.55 33.69
N ASN A 144 -6.94 7.76 32.98
CA ASN A 144 -6.55 6.38 32.71
C ASN A 144 -5.72 6.30 31.42
N LEU A 145 -4.48 6.79 31.48
CA LEU A 145 -3.46 6.65 30.43
C LEU A 145 -2.64 5.36 30.62
N ASN A 146 -3.27 4.27 31.07
CA ASN A 146 -2.55 3.01 31.26
C ASN A 146 -3.34 1.81 30.74
N GLY A 147 -3.52 1.74 29.42
CA GLY A 147 -4.14 0.58 28.82
C GLY A 147 -3.61 0.29 27.42
N GLY A 148 -2.45 -0.36 27.28
CA GLY A 148 -2.14 -1.07 26.05
C GLY A 148 -0.73 -0.98 25.49
N SER A 149 0.03 0.10 25.75
CA SER A 149 1.37 0.20 25.14
C SER A 149 2.49 -0.50 25.95
N ASN A 150 2.32 -0.65 27.26
CA ASN A 150 3.37 -1.21 28.09
C ASN A 150 3.54 -2.73 27.93
N ALA A 151 2.45 -3.47 27.71
CA ALA A 151 2.53 -4.91 27.46
C ALA A 151 3.31 -5.26 26.18
N PHE A 152 3.14 -4.48 25.14
CA PHE A 152 3.89 -4.64 23.89
C PHE A 152 5.39 -4.35 24.08
N VAL A 153 5.73 -3.30 24.82
CA VAL A 153 7.12 -2.94 25.13
C VAL A 153 7.78 -4.02 25.98
N TYR A 154 7.08 -4.56 26.98
CA TYR A 154 7.60 -5.64 27.83
C TYR A 154 7.80 -6.95 27.04
N THR A 155 6.89 -7.30 26.12
CA THR A 155 7.06 -8.48 25.25
C THR A 155 8.26 -8.33 24.33
N LEU A 156 8.51 -7.13 23.80
CA LEU A 156 9.65 -6.83 22.94
C LEU A 156 10.98 -6.90 23.72
N LEU A 157 11.02 -6.40 24.97
CA LEU A 157 12.18 -6.50 25.84
C LEU A 157 12.51 -7.94 26.23
N VAL A 158 11.49 -8.75 26.54
CA VAL A 158 11.69 -10.19 26.86
C VAL A 158 12.21 -10.94 25.64
N LEU A 159 11.69 -10.66 24.45
CA LEU A 159 12.16 -11.28 23.20
C LEU A 159 13.62 -10.89 22.90
N ALA A 160 13.98 -9.63 23.09
CA ALA A 160 15.35 -9.14 22.92
C ALA A 160 16.32 -9.80 23.89
N ALA A 161 15.93 -9.95 25.18
CA ALA A 161 16.74 -10.65 26.18
C ALA A 161 16.94 -12.13 25.83
N PHE A 162 15.91 -12.80 25.28
CA PHE A 162 15.99 -14.19 24.87
C PHE A 162 16.98 -14.39 23.70
N VAL A 163 16.93 -13.49 22.70
CA VAL A 163 17.87 -13.48 21.59
C VAL A 163 19.30 -13.24 22.07
N PHE A 164 19.49 -12.34 23.02
CA PHE A 164 20.81 -12.02 23.58
C PHE A 164 21.42 -13.22 24.34
N ILE A 165 20.62 -13.90 25.15
CA ILE A 165 21.04 -15.12 25.86
C ILE A 165 21.40 -16.24 24.87
N PHE A 166 20.59 -16.39 23.81
CA PHE A 166 20.85 -17.38 22.77
C PHE A 166 22.15 -17.10 22.03
N LEU A 167 22.44 -15.83 21.69
CA LEU A 167 23.70 -15.45 21.05
C LEU A 167 24.92 -15.69 21.94
N ILE A 168 24.83 -15.42 23.24
CA ILE A 168 25.92 -15.72 24.20
C ILE A 168 26.15 -17.23 24.30
N TRP A 169 25.08 -18.02 24.37
CA TRP A 169 25.17 -19.48 24.40
C TRP A 169 25.79 -20.04 23.12
N TYR A 170 25.36 -19.56 21.97
CA TYR A 170 25.89 -19.92 20.66
C TYR A 170 27.35 -19.52 20.50
N ALA A 171 27.73 -18.34 20.90
CA ALA A 171 29.11 -17.86 20.89
C ALA A 171 30.01 -18.73 21.79
N LYS A 172 29.55 -19.10 23.00
CA LYS A 172 30.28 -19.97 23.91
C LYS A 172 30.45 -21.38 23.32
N GLN A 173 29.48 -21.89 22.62
CA GLN A 173 29.54 -23.19 21.94
C GLN A 173 30.46 -23.17 20.71
N SER A 174 30.42 -22.07 19.93
CA SER A 174 31.23 -21.90 18.73
C SER A 174 32.70 -21.61 19.02
N PHE A 175 32.99 -20.83 20.07
CA PHE A 175 34.36 -20.41 20.41
C PHE A 175 34.98 -21.15 21.62
N GLY A 176 34.22 -21.95 22.33
CA GLY A 176 34.68 -22.69 23.53
C GLY A 176 35.59 -23.88 23.28
N GLY A 177 35.91 -24.21 22.02
CA GLY A 177 36.64 -25.43 21.60
C GLY A 177 38.15 -25.30 21.44
N GLN A 178 38.78 -24.14 21.63
CA GLN A 178 40.23 -24.02 21.49
C GLN A 178 40.98 -24.37 22.79
N ARG A 179 41.17 -25.63 23.04
CA ARG A 179 42.14 -26.11 24.05
C ARG A 179 43.55 -25.81 23.54
N LYS A 180 44.28 -24.95 24.26
CA LYS A 180 45.71 -24.69 24.03
C LYS A 180 46.51 -26.03 24.06
N PRO A 181 47.39 -26.31 23.09
CA PRO A 181 48.28 -27.44 23.17
C PRO A 181 49.29 -27.23 24.31
N LYS A 182 49.42 -28.21 25.23
CA LYS A 182 50.49 -28.24 26.23
C LYS A 182 51.84 -28.45 25.52
N ARG A 183 52.70 -27.43 25.60
CA ARG A 183 54.12 -27.57 25.26
C ARG A 183 54.77 -28.47 26.34
N LYS A 184 55.39 -29.61 25.87
CA LYS A 184 56.45 -30.31 26.59
C LYS A 184 57.78 -29.62 26.32
#